data_86127714519799bfebab17ec2bbee0e6
#
_entry.id   86127714519799bfebab17ec2bbee0e6
#
_cell.length_a   1.000
_cell.length_b   1.000
_cell.length_c   1.000
_cell.angle_alpha   90.00
_cell.angle_beta   90.00
_cell.angle_gamma   90.00
#
_symmetry.space_group_name_H-M   'P 1'
#
loop_
_entity.id
_entity.type
_entity.pdbx_description
1 polymer ?
#
loop_
_entity_poly.entity_id
_entity_poly.type
_entity_poly.pdbx_seq_one_letter_code
_entity_poly.pdbx_strand_id
1 'polypeptide(L)'
;MEWHRVVFAVAIAYLIGSIPVGYLIGRAHGVNILQHGSGRTGGTNVLRALGFGPAALTVLGDALKAAAAIALARHILLTGELGAALAGAAAIIGHNWSVFLKFRGGAGGMSTAAGLIALNAYVGVPMVVIAALVFYLSRYASVATLTASVGGLAALTVILLAFPAVAHWEHLVYGFLTSLACVWALRPNIQRLLAGTERRVTRW
;
A
#
# COMPACT_ATOMS: atom_id res chain seq x y z
N MET A 1 17.59 16.93 -12.85
CA MET A 1 16.84 16.47 -11.65
C MET A 1 17.53 17.05 -10.43
N GLU A 2 16.81 17.76 -9.57
CA GLU A 2 17.35 18.33 -8.34
C GLU A 2 17.26 17.29 -7.21
N TRP A 3 18.34 16.54 -7.03
CA TRP A 3 18.36 15.40 -6.08
C TRP A 3 18.00 15.77 -4.65
N HIS A 4 18.31 16.98 -4.18
CA HIS A 4 17.92 17.43 -2.85
C HIS A 4 16.38 17.45 -2.68
N ARG A 5 15.62 17.85 -3.71
CA ARG A 5 14.16 17.81 -3.69
C ARG A 5 13.65 16.37 -3.64
N VAL A 6 14.28 15.44 -4.38
CA VAL A 6 13.90 14.03 -4.36
C VAL A 6 14.13 13.42 -2.98
N VAL A 7 15.31 13.67 -2.37
CA VAL A 7 15.61 13.16 -1.02
C VAL A 7 14.62 13.70 0.01
N PHE A 8 14.31 15.00 -0.06
CA PHE A 8 13.33 15.63 0.81
C PHE A 8 11.91 15.05 0.61
N ALA A 9 11.49 14.87 -0.65
CA ALA A 9 10.21 14.25 -0.99
C ALA A 9 10.10 12.82 -0.42
N VAL A 10 11.14 12.00 -0.57
CA VAL A 10 11.20 10.63 -0.05
C VAL A 10 11.09 10.60 1.47
N ALA A 11 11.81 11.50 2.17
CA ALA A 11 11.76 11.60 3.63
C ALA A 11 10.35 11.99 4.12
N ILE A 12 9.75 13.02 3.53
CA ILE A 12 8.39 13.44 3.88
C ILE A 12 7.38 12.36 3.53
N ALA A 13 7.50 11.74 2.36
CA ALA A 13 6.61 10.65 1.93
C ALA A 13 6.64 9.46 2.90
N TYR A 14 7.84 9.09 3.40
CA TYR A 14 7.97 8.07 4.44
C TYR A 14 7.22 8.47 5.72
N LEU A 15 7.33 9.73 6.17
CA LEU A 15 6.64 10.22 7.36
C LEU A 15 5.11 10.24 7.16
N ILE A 16 4.63 10.73 6.01
CA ILE A 16 3.20 10.70 5.64
C ILE A 16 2.70 9.24 5.63
N GLY A 17 3.44 8.35 4.98
CA GLY A 17 3.13 6.92 4.94
C GLY A 17 3.09 6.28 6.32
N SER A 18 3.96 6.73 7.22
CA SER A 18 4.05 6.24 8.60
C SER A 18 2.86 6.61 9.47
N ILE A 19 1.98 7.57 9.08
CA ILE A 19 0.76 7.89 9.82
C ILE A 19 -0.09 6.61 9.95
N PRO A 20 -0.29 6.08 11.17
CA PRO A 20 -0.89 4.76 11.36
C PRO A 20 -2.41 4.87 11.49
N VAL A 21 -3.09 5.12 10.36
CA VAL A 21 -4.53 5.44 10.32
C VAL A 21 -5.37 4.41 11.09
N GLY A 22 -5.22 3.13 10.80
CA GLY A 22 -6.01 2.10 11.49
C GLY A 22 -5.71 1.99 13.00
N TYR A 23 -4.48 2.29 13.42
CA TYR A 23 -4.17 2.37 14.85
C TYR A 23 -4.86 3.56 15.52
N LEU A 24 -4.86 4.72 14.89
CA LEU A 24 -5.52 5.93 15.40
C LEU A 24 -7.04 5.71 15.49
N ILE A 25 -7.64 5.13 14.45
CA ILE A 25 -9.08 4.77 14.46
C ILE A 25 -9.36 3.75 15.56
N GLY A 26 -8.52 2.72 15.70
CA GLY A 26 -8.66 1.74 16.78
C GLY A 26 -8.64 2.41 18.16
N ARG A 27 -7.67 3.30 18.40
CA ARG A 27 -7.55 4.04 19.65
C ARG A 27 -8.74 4.93 19.94
N ALA A 28 -9.30 5.59 18.91
CA ALA A 28 -10.51 6.40 19.04
C ALA A 28 -11.75 5.56 19.46
N HIS A 29 -11.74 4.25 19.16
CA HIS A 29 -12.77 3.29 19.58
C HIS A 29 -12.38 2.49 20.84
N GLY A 30 -11.35 2.89 21.58
CA GLY A 30 -10.92 2.19 22.80
C GLY A 30 -10.18 0.88 22.55
N VAL A 31 -9.82 0.54 21.31
CA VAL A 31 -9.20 -0.74 20.92
C VAL A 31 -7.74 -0.56 20.50
N ASN A 32 -6.86 -1.40 21.00
CA ASN A 32 -5.48 -1.48 20.53
C ASN A 32 -5.38 -2.51 19.39
N ILE A 33 -5.45 -2.04 18.14
CA ILE A 33 -5.40 -2.87 16.93
C ILE A 33 -4.14 -3.74 16.85
N LEU A 34 -3.02 -3.31 17.44
CA LEU A 34 -1.78 -4.08 17.45
C LEU A 34 -1.84 -5.35 18.31
N GLN A 35 -2.87 -5.47 19.16
CA GLN A 35 -3.13 -6.63 20.02
C GLN A 35 -4.26 -7.52 19.48
N HIS A 36 -4.86 -7.16 18.34
CA HIS A 36 -5.96 -7.90 17.73
C HIS A 36 -5.55 -8.58 16.42
N GLY A 37 -6.14 -9.73 16.16
CA GLY A 37 -6.07 -10.43 14.90
C GLY A 37 -4.64 -10.62 14.38
N SER A 38 -4.28 -9.91 13.30
CA SER A 38 -2.93 -9.98 12.71
C SER A 38 -1.90 -9.09 13.41
N GLY A 39 -2.31 -8.22 14.32
CA GLY A 39 -1.44 -7.20 14.94
C GLY A 39 -1.01 -6.08 13.98
N ARG A 40 -1.62 -6.00 12.78
CA ARG A 40 -1.32 -5.00 11.76
C ARG A 40 -2.31 -3.84 11.80
N THR A 41 -1.92 -2.67 11.30
CA THR A 41 -2.75 -1.46 11.28
C THR A 41 -3.69 -1.36 10.08
N GLY A 42 -3.66 -2.29 9.13
CA GLY A 42 -4.43 -2.21 7.88
C GLY A 42 -5.94 -2.48 8.07
N GLY A 43 -6.74 -2.03 7.08
CA GLY A 43 -8.20 -2.08 7.10
C GLY A 43 -8.81 -3.45 7.39
N THR A 44 -8.23 -4.55 6.90
CA THR A 44 -8.73 -5.90 7.18
C THR A 44 -8.64 -6.29 8.67
N ASN A 45 -7.60 -5.82 9.39
CA ASN A 45 -7.50 -6.08 10.81
C ASN A 45 -8.48 -5.21 11.61
N VAL A 46 -8.68 -3.96 11.16
CA VAL A 46 -9.71 -3.06 11.71
C VAL A 46 -11.10 -3.63 11.47
N LEU A 47 -11.38 -4.20 10.28
CA LEU A 47 -12.65 -4.88 9.97
C LEU A 47 -12.96 -6.00 10.97
N ARG A 48 -11.95 -6.83 11.28
CA ARG A 48 -12.12 -7.93 12.25
C ARG A 48 -12.39 -7.45 13.68
N ALA A 49 -11.81 -6.31 14.06
CA ALA A 49 -11.89 -5.79 15.43
C ALA A 49 -13.09 -4.85 15.65
N LEU A 50 -13.45 -4.04 14.66
CA LEU A 50 -14.37 -2.90 14.81
C LEU A 50 -15.49 -2.85 13.77
N GLY A 51 -15.49 -3.78 12.80
CA GLY A 51 -16.49 -3.81 11.74
C GLY A 51 -16.20 -2.88 10.56
N PHE A 52 -17.20 -2.76 9.67
CA PHE A 52 -17.03 -2.17 8.32
C PHE A 52 -16.73 -0.65 8.34
N GLY A 53 -17.45 0.15 9.11
CA GLY A 53 -17.28 1.62 9.11
C GLY A 53 -15.85 2.06 9.43
N PRO A 54 -15.29 1.68 10.60
CA PRO A 54 -13.90 1.95 10.95
C PRO A 54 -12.88 1.37 9.95
N ALA A 55 -13.17 0.20 9.37
CA ALA A 55 -12.33 -0.41 8.34
C ALA A 55 -12.31 0.42 7.06
N ALA A 56 -13.47 0.89 6.59
CA ALA A 56 -13.59 1.75 5.40
C ALA A 56 -12.82 3.06 5.58
N LEU A 57 -12.92 3.70 6.75
CA LEU A 57 -12.14 4.90 7.08
C LEU A 57 -10.64 4.61 7.08
N THR A 58 -10.22 3.46 7.59
CA THR A 58 -8.81 3.03 7.56
C THR A 58 -8.33 2.86 6.12
N VAL A 59 -9.09 2.17 5.28
CA VAL A 59 -8.79 1.93 3.87
C VAL A 59 -8.67 3.25 3.11
N LEU A 60 -9.62 4.17 3.32
CA LEU A 60 -9.61 5.50 2.71
C LEU A 60 -8.38 6.31 3.15
N GLY A 61 -8.09 6.37 4.45
CA GLY A 61 -6.94 7.10 4.96
C GLY A 61 -5.61 6.52 4.49
N ASP A 62 -5.48 5.19 4.39
CA ASP A 62 -4.30 4.52 3.86
C ASP A 62 -4.13 4.77 2.34
N ALA A 63 -5.22 4.89 1.59
CA ALA A 63 -5.19 5.28 0.19
C ALA A 63 -4.78 6.74 0.02
N LEU A 64 -5.43 7.64 0.76
CA LEU A 64 -5.18 9.08 0.67
C LEU A 64 -3.75 9.46 1.01
N LYS A 65 -3.14 8.89 2.06
CA LYS A 65 -1.76 9.20 2.42
C LYS A 65 -0.76 8.79 1.35
N ALA A 66 -0.96 7.67 0.65
CA ALA A 66 -0.11 7.22 -0.43
C ALA A 66 -0.26 8.13 -1.67
N ALA A 67 -1.49 8.46 -2.05
CA ALA A 67 -1.76 9.39 -3.15
C ALA A 67 -1.23 10.80 -2.85
N ALA A 68 -1.41 11.29 -1.61
CA ALA A 68 -0.92 12.60 -1.19
C ALA A 68 0.62 12.70 -1.23
N ALA A 69 1.33 11.64 -0.82
CA ALA A 69 2.79 11.59 -0.89
C ALA A 69 3.30 11.71 -2.34
N ILE A 70 2.66 11.02 -3.27
CA ILE A 70 2.99 11.07 -4.71
C ILE A 70 2.64 12.45 -5.28
N ALA A 71 1.46 12.98 -4.97
CA ALA A 71 1.02 14.29 -5.44
C ALA A 71 1.94 15.41 -4.92
N LEU A 72 2.35 15.36 -3.65
CA LEU A 72 3.31 16.28 -3.07
C LEU A 72 4.65 16.27 -3.83
N ALA A 73 5.19 15.08 -4.08
CA ALA A 73 6.46 14.92 -4.79
C ALA A 73 6.36 15.46 -6.24
N ARG A 74 5.30 15.08 -6.96
CA ARG A 74 5.12 15.40 -8.38
C ARG A 74 4.79 16.87 -8.61
N HIS A 75 3.82 17.44 -7.87
CA HIS A 75 3.21 18.73 -8.18
C HIS A 75 3.70 19.89 -7.31
N ILE A 76 4.16 19.62 -6.09
CA ILE A 76 4.63 20.67 -5.17
C ILE A 76 6.16 20.72 -5.17
N LEU A 77 6.82 19.57 -5.01
CA LEU A 77 8.28 19.52 -4.97
C LEU A 77 8.90 19.35 -6.37
N LEU A 78 8.08 19.16 -7.40
CA LEU A 78 8.48 19.09 -8.82
C LEU A 78 9.64 18.12 -9.08
N THR A 79 9.58 16.94 -8.47
CA THR A 79 10.66 15.94 -8.52
C THR A 79 10.68 15.10 -9.78
N GLY A 80 9.71 15.29 -10.68
CA GLY A 80 9.51 14.46 -11.88
C GLY A 80 8.95 13.07 -11.52
N GLU A 81 8.82 12.21 -12.54
CA GLU A 81 8.20 10.89 -12.39
C GLU A 81 9.03 9.94 -11.49
N LEU A 82 10.36 9.98 -11.59
CA LEU A 82 11.21 9.15 -10.73
C LEU A 82 11.07 9.55 -9.24
N GLY A 83 11.08 10.86 -8.95
CA GLY A 83 10.89 11.33 -7.59
C GLY A 83 9.51 10.98 -7.03
N ALA A 84 8.46 11.09 -7.85
CA ALA A 84 7.10 10.68 -7.48
C ALA A 84 7.01 9.17 -7.21
N ALA A 85 7.65 8.34 -8.03
CA ALA A 85 7.73 6.89 -7.87
C ALA A 85 8.47 6.50 -6.57
N LEU A 86 9.61 7.12 -6.29
CA LEU A 86 10.39 6.91 -5.07
C LEU A 86 9.63 7.37 -3.82
N ALA A 87 8.98 8.53 -3.87
CA ALA A 87 8.14 9.04 -2.78
C ALA A 87 6.95 8.09 -2.51
N GLY A 88 6.28 7.61 -3.56
CA GLY A 88 5.23 6.61 -3.44
C GLY A 88 5.72 5.33 -2.74
N ALA A 89 6.87 4.79 -3.16
CA ALA A 89 7.47 3.62 -2.53
C ALA A 89 7.83 3.87 -1.07
N ALA A 90 8.39 5.04 -0.75
CA ALA A 90 8.71 5.45 0.62
C ALA A 90 7.46 5.53 1.51
N ALA A 91 6.33 6.02 0.97
CA ALA A 91 5.06 6.04 1.70
C ALA A 91 4.55 4.63 2.04
N ILE A 92 4.71 3.65 1.13
CA ILE A 92 4.36 2.25 1.40
C ILE A 92 5.31 1.62 2.43
N ILE A 93 6.60 1.92 2.36
CA ILE A 93 7.58 1.49 3.37
C ILE A 93 7.21 2.07 4.74
N GLY A 94 6.86 3.37 4.81
CA GLY A 94 6.38 4.01 6.02
C GLY A 94 5.09 3.38 6.57
N HIS A 95 4.14 3.02 5.70
CA HIS A 95 2.94 2.30 6.11
C HIS A 95 3.25 0.92 6.69
N ASN A 96 4.20 0.19 6.12
CA ASN A 96 4.56 -1.15 6.57
C ASN A 96 5.41 -1.11 7.84
N TRP A 97 6.31 -0.14 7.96
CA TRP A 97 7.24 0.03 9.08
C TRP A 97 7.19 1.48 9.60
N SER A 98 6.09 1.80 10.28
CA SER A 98 5.86 3.15 10.81
C SER A 98 6.83 3.51 11.92
N VAL A 99 7.54 4.63 11.75
CA VAL A 99 8.40 5.19 12.81
C VAL A 99 7.59 5.53 14.08
N PHE A 100 6.34 5.93 13.94
CA PHE A 100 5.45 6.27 15.06
C PHE A 100 4.99 5.06 15.87
N LEU A 101 5.14 3.85 15.34
CA LEU A 101 4.76 2.59 16.00
C LEU A 101 5.96 1.65 16.20
N LYS A 102 7.17 2.21 16.36
CA LYS A 102 8.40 1.42 16.54
C LYS A 102 8.56 0.40 15.40
N PHE A 103 8.42 0.86 14.17
CA PHE A 103 8.52 0.09 12.93
C PHE A 103 7.50 -1.06 12.80
N ARG A 104 6.36 -0.96 13.48
CA ARG A 104 5.19 -1.83 13.28
C ARG A 104 4.20 -1.10 12.37
N GLY A 105 3.45 -1.83 11.54
CA GLY A 105 2.52 -1.19 10.60
C GLY A 105 1.60 -2.16 9.88
N GLY A 106 1.23 -1.83 8.67
CA GLY A 106 0.37 -2.62 7.79
C GLY A 106 1.11 -3.62 6.90
N ALA A 107 0.51 -3.94 5.76
CA ALA A 107 1.10 -4.77 4.71
C ALA A 107 1.09 -4.08 3.32
N GLY A 108 0.63 -2.85 3.24
CA GLY A 108 0.72 -1.99 2.08
C GLY A 108 -0.36 -2.19 1.01
N GLY A 109 -1.30 -3.10 1.15
CA GLY A 109 -2.23 -3.46 0.08
C GLY A 109 -2.98 -2.27 -0.52
N MET A 110 -3.73 -1.54 0.30
CA MET A 110 -4.51 -0.39 -0.18
C MET A 110 -3.64 0.81 -0.55
N SER A 111 -2.57 1.05 0.21
CA SER A 111 -1.62 2.13 -0.09
C SER A 111 -0.91 1.88 -1.42
N THR A 112 -0.50 0.64 -1.73
CA THR A 112 0.10 0.28 -3.02
C THR A 112 -0.90 0.45 -4.17
N ALA A 113 -2.14 -0.01 -3.99
CA ALA A 113 -3.17 0.13 -5.01
C ALA A 113 -3.47 1.60 -5.32
N ALA A 114 -3.60 2.45 -4.30
CA ALA A 114 -3.79 3.89 -4.46
C ALA A 114 -2.59 4.59 -5.09
N GLY A 115 -1.37 4.18 -4.74
CA GLY A 115 -0.16 4.70 -5.36
C GLY A 115 -0.05 4.31 -6.84
N LEU A 116 -0.47 3.10 -7.23
CA LEU A 116 -0.58 2.72 -8.65
C LEU A 116 -1.54 3.63 -9.41
N ILE A 117 -2.72 3.94 -8.85
CA ILE A 117 -3.69 4.87 -9.46
C ILE A 117 -3.05 6.26 -9.62
N ALA A 118 -2.38 6.76 -8.58
CA ALA A 118 -1.78 8.10 -8.59
C ALA A 118 -0.62 8.23 -9.59
N LEU A 119 0.13 7.16 -9.85
CA LEU A 119 1.21 7.13 -10.83
C LEU A 119 0.71 6.84 -12.24
N ASN A 120 -0.14 5.83 -12.39
CA ASN A 120 -0.68 5.40 -13.67
C ASN A 120 -2.08 4.80 -13.48
N ALA A 121 -3.12 5.60 -13.76
CA ALA A 121 -4.50 5.19 -13.59
C ALA A 121 -4.91 4.05 -14.54
N TYR A 122 -4.29 3.94 -15.72
CA TYR A 122 -4.57 2.85 -16.67
C TYR A 122 -4.18 1.48 -16.11
N VAL A 123 -3.18 1.43 -15.24
CA VAL A 123 -2.79 0.21 -14.51
C VAL A 123 -3.48 0.14 -13.17
N GLY A 124 -3.49 1.25 -12.41
CA GLY A 124 -3.94 1.26 -11.03
C GLY A 124 -5.42 0.92 -10.88
N VAL A 125 -6.30 1.47 -11.73
CA VAL A 125 -7.75 1.22 -11.62
C VAL A 125 -8.09 -0.26 -11.89
N PRO A 126 -7.65 -0.90 -13.00
CA PRO A 126 -7.87 -2.33 -13.20
C PRO A 126 -7.28 -3.18 -12.08
N MET A 127 -6.08 -2.85 -11.57
CA MET A 127 -5.43 -3.62 -10.51
C MET A 127 -6.19 -3.54 -9.18
N VAL A 128 -6.82 -2.41 -8.85
CA VAL A 128 -7.71 -2.31 -7.68
C VAL A 128 -8.90 -3.25 -7.84
N VAL A 129 -9.54 -3.26 -9.01
CA VAL A 129 -10.68 -4.14 -9.28
C VAL A 129 -10.27 -5.62 -9.19
N ILE A 130 -9.14 -5.99 -9.81
CA ILE A 130 -8.60 -7.36 -9.76
C ILE A 130 -8.26 -7.74 -8.32
N ALA A 131 -7.57 -6.90 -7.56
CA ALA A 131 -7.22 -7.19 -6.17
C ALA A 131 -8.46 -7.28 -5.26
N ALA A 132 -9.48 -6.45 -5.49
CA ALA A 132 -10.75 -6.53 -4.79
C ALA A 132 -11.50 -7.83 -5.11
N LEU A 133 -11.54 -8.23 -6.38
CA LEU A 133 -12.15 -9.51 -6.80
C LEU A 133 -11.40 -10.70 -6.20
N VAL A 134 -10.06 -10.70 -6.25
CA VAL A 134 -9.22 -11.71 -5.62
C VAL A 134 -9.48 -11.78 -4.11
N PHE A 135 -9.62 -10.63 -3.45
CA PHE A 135 -9.97 -10.59 -2.02
C PHE A 135 -11.35 -11.17 -1.74
N TYR A 136 -12.34 -10.79 -2.54
CA TYR A 136 -13.72 -11.28 -2.41
C TYR A 136 -13.82 -12.80 -2.58
N LEU A 137 -13.17 -13.35 -3.61
CA LEU A 137 -13.20 -14.78 -3.93
C LEU A 137 -12.36 -15.62 -2.96
N SER A 138 -11.12 -15.19 -2.68
CA SER A 138 -10.18 -15.95 -1.84
C SER A 138 -10.40 -15.78 -0.35
N ARG A 139 -10.94 -14.62 0.07
CA ARG A 139 -11.03 -14.19 1.47
C ARG A 139 -9.68 -14.00 2.17
N TYR A 140 -8.57 -13.97 1.42
CA TYR A 140 -7.23 -13.75 1.94
C TYR A 140 -6.73 -12.33 1.61
N ALA A 141 -6.62 -11.48 2.63
CA ALA A 141 -6.08 -10.12 2.45
C ALA A 141 -4.62 -10.11 1.97
N SER A 142 -3.84 -11.11 2.36
CA SER A 142 -2.45 -11.28 1.92
C SER A 142 -2.36 -11.55 0.41
N VAL A 143 -3.24 -12.38 -0.13
CA VAL A 143 -3.28 -12.68 -1.58
C VAL A 143 -3.66 -11.42 -2.36
N ALA A 144 -4.70 -10.69 -1.94
CA ALA A 144 -5.08 -9.41 -2.56
C ALA A 144 -3.96 -8.36 -2.53
N THR A 145 -3.22 -8.28 -1.42
CA THR A 145 -2.06 -7.37 -1.32
C THR A 145 -0.94 -7.77 -2.28
N LEU A 146 -0.63 -9.06 -2.40
CA LEU A 146 0.36 -9.56 -3.37
C LEU A 146 -0.11 -9.33 -4.81
N THR A 147 -1.40 -9.50 -5.09
CA THR A 147 -1.99 -9.17 -6.40
C THR A 147 -1.80 -7.68 -6.71
N ALA A 148 -2.10 -6.78 -5.78
CA ALA A 148 -1.93 -5.35 -6.00
C ALA A 148 -0.45 -4.95 -6.20
N SER A 149 0.49 -5.54 -5.47
CA SER A 149 1.91 -5.19 -5.54
C SER A 149 2.64 -5.92 -6.68
N VAL A 150 2.71 -7.24 -6.65
CA VAL A 150 3.44 -8.02 -7.66
C VAL A 150 2.70 -8.03 -9.00
N GLY A 151 1.38 -8.20 -8.98
CA GLY A 151 0.54 -8.08 -10.18
C GLY A 151 0.59 -6.66 -10.77
N GLY A 152 0.66 -5.63 -9.91
CA GLY A 152 0.84 -4.24 -10.32
C GLY A 152 2.17 -4.00 -11.04
N LEU A 153 3.27 -4.56 -10.55
CA LEU A 153 4.57 -4.52 -11.23
C LEU A 153 4.50 -5.21 -12.60
N ALA A 154 3.90 -6.40 -12.66
CA ALA A 154 3.74 -7.12 -13.92
C ALA A 154 2.88 -6.32 -14.93
N ALA A 155 1.77 -5.72 -14.47
CA ALA A 155 0.91 -4.90 -15.30
C ALA A 155 1.62 -3.62 -15.80
N LEU A 156 2.41 -2.95 -14.94
CA LEU A 156 3.24 -1.81 -15.34
C LEU A 156 4.26 -2.21 -16.42
N THR A 157 4.87 -3.40 -16.29
CA THR A 157 5.81 -3.92 -17.29
C THR A 157 5.11 -4.17 -18.63
N VAL A 158 3.94 -4.81 -18.61
CA VAL A 158 3.15 -5.08 -19.83
C VAL A 158 2.74 -3.77 -20.51
N ILE A 159 2.23 -2.80 -19.76
CA ILE A 159 1.81 -1.50 -20.30
C ILE A 159 3.02 -0.74 -20.89
N LEU A 160 4.17 -0.75 -20.23
CA LEU A 160 5.37 -0.10 -20.74
C LEU A 160 5.82 -0.70 -22.07
N LEU A 161 5.77 -2.03 -22.22
CA LEU A 161 6.18 -2.72 -23.44
C LEU A 161 5.17 -2.58 -24.58
N ALA A 162 3.86 -2.64 -24.25
CA ALA A 162 2.80 -2.62 -25.25
C ALA A 162 2.33 -1.21 -25.65
N PHE A 163 2.39 -0.26 -24.70
CA PHE A 163 1.86 1.10 -24.86
C PHE A 163 2.80 2.15 -24.24
N PRO A 164 4.01 2.33 -24.79
CA PRO A 164 5.02 3.22 -24.18
C PRO A 164 4.58 4.70 -24.12
N ALA A 165 3.60 5.09 -24.90
CA ALA A 165 3.06 6.46 -24.87
C ALA A 165 2.28 6.80 -23.58
N VAL A 166 1.78 5.80 -22.85
CA VAL A 166 0.99 5.98 -21.61
C VAL A 166 1.71 5.46 -20.38
N ALA A 167 2.97 5.06 -20.50
CA ALA A 167 3.76 4.49 -19.42
C ALA A 167 5.12 5.17 -19.29
N HIS A 168 5.58 5.28 -18.06
CA HIS A 168 6.89 5.77 -17.71
C HIS A 168 7.69 4.64 -17.07
N TRP A 169 8.93 4.42 -17.49
CA TRP A 169 9.79 3.38 -16.91
C TRP A 169 10.02 3.58 -15.39
N GLU A 170 9.95 4.82 -14.93
CA GLU A 170 10.08 5.18 -13.51
C GLU A 170 9.00 4.54 -12.65
N HIS A 171 7.82 4.25 -13.22
CA HIS A 171 6.76 3.54 -12.52
C HIS A 171 7.15 2.09 -12.18
N LEU A 172 8.07 1.47 -12.95
CA LEU A 172 8.64 0.16 -12.61
C LEU A 172 9.44 0.22 -11.30
N VAL A 173 10.12 1.34 -11.02
CA VAL A 173 10.84 1.54 -9.75
C VAL A 173 9.86 1.47 -8.57
N TYR A 174 8.74 2.17 -8.69
CA TYR A 174 7.65 2.07 -7.70
C TYR A 174 7.16 0.63 -7.55
N GLY A 175 6.78 -0.01 -8.67
CA GLY A 175 6.27 -1.38 -8.68
C GLY A 175 7.25 -2.38 -8.05
N PHE A 176 8.54 -2.27 -8.38
CA PHE A 176 9.60 -3.13 -7.83
C PHE A 176 9.78 -2.94 -6.32
N LEU A 177 9.98 -1.69 -5.87
CA LEU A 177 10.21 -1.39 -4.46
C LEU A 177 9.01 -1.75 -3.58
N THR A 178 7.79 -1.46 -4.05
CA THR A 178 6.57 -1.80 -3.31
C THR A 178 6.31 -3.30 -3.29
N SER A 179 6.63 -4.02 -4.36
CA SER A 179 6.56 -5.49 -4.39
C SER A 179 7.50 -6.10 -3.37
N LEU A 180 8.77 -5.67 -3.33
CA LEU A 180 9.74 -6.12 -2.33
C LEU A 180 9.24 -5.82 -0.90
N ALA A 181 8.76 -4.59 -0.66
CA ALA A 181 8.27 -4.18 0.64
C ALA A 181 7.05 -5.00 1.09
N CYS A 182 6.08 -5.24 0.20
CA CYS A 182 4.88 -6.03 0.52
C CYS A 182 5.19 -7.51 0.71
N VAL A 183 6.03 -8.11 -0.15
CA VAL A 183 6.45 -9.51 -0.01
C VAL A 183 7.19 -9.70 1.32
N TRP A 184 8.12 -8.79 1.65
CA TRP A 184 8.83 -8.85 2.92
C TRP A 184 7.91 -8.68 4.13
N ALA A 185 6.98 -7.72 4.10
CA ALA A 185 6.00 -7.53 5.15
C ALA A 185 5.08 -8.75 5.30
N LEU A 186 4.76 -9.44 4.20
CA LEU A 186 3.85 -10.58 4.17
C LEU A 186 4.52 -11.94 4.34
N ARG A 187 5.85 -12.02 4.57
CA ARG A 187 6.54 -13.32 4.76
C ARG A 187 5.81 -14.27 5.70
N PRO A 188 5.36 -13.86 6.91
CA PRO A 188 4.64 -14.77 7.80
C PRO A 188 3.27 -15.20 7.23
N ASN A 189 2.63 -14.36 6.40
CA ASN A 189 1.38 -14.71 5.73
C ASN A 189 1.62 -15.69 4.60
N ILE A 190 2.68 -15.51 3.81
CA ILE A 190 3.08 -16.42 2.74
C ILE A 190 3.38 -17.81 3.31
N GLN A 191 4.12 -17.89 4.40
CA GLN A 191 4.37 -19.16 5.10
C GLN A 191 3.07 -19.84 5.54
N ARG A 192 2.12 -19.10 6.10
CA ARG A 192 0.80 -19.64 6.48
C ARG A 192 -0.05 -20.04 5.27
N LEU A 193 0.04 -19.32 4.15
CA LEU A 193 -0.64 -19.69 2.91
C LEU A 193 -0.13 -21.04 2.39
N LEU A 194 1.19 -21.23 2.36
CA LEU A 194 1.81 -22.47 1.93
C LEU A 194 1.48 -23.64 2.87
N ALA A 195 1.36 -23.37 4.17
CA ALA A 195 0.94 -24.36 5.17
C ALA A 195 -0.59 -24.57 5.27
N GLY A 196 -1.40 -23.87 4.48
CA GLY A 196 -2.88 -23.94 4.54
C GLY A 196 -3.51 -23.34 5.81
N THR A 197 -2.75 -22.58 6.60
CA THR A 197 -3.15 -22.03 7.92
C THR A 197 -3.39 -20.51 7.91
N GLU A 198 -3.42 -19.88 6.73
CA GLU A 198 -3.66 -18.44 6.64
C GLU A 198 -5.09 -18.07 7.05
N ARG A 199 -5.24 -16.91 7.67
CA ARG A 199 -6.50 -16.42 8.21
C ARG A 199 -7.42 -15.89 7.13
N ARG A 200 -8.56 -16.51 6.91
CA ARG A 200 -9.63 -15.98 6.05
C ARG A 200 -10.41 -14.86 6.74
N VAL A 201 -10.98 -13.96 5.94
CA VAL A 201 -12.00 -13.02 6.41
C VAL A 201 -13.35 -13.71 6.35
N THR A 202 -13.99 -13.91 7.50
CA THR A 202 -15.25 -14.67 7.62
C THR A 202 -16.48 -13.78 7.80
N ARG A 203 -16.27 -12.50 8.16
CA ARG A 203 -17.33 -11.50 8.35
C ARG A 203 -17.00 -10.24 7.52
N TRP A 204 -18.02 -9.66 6.92
CA TRP A 204 -17.97 -8.39 6.18
C TRP A 204 -18.56 -7.26 7.01
#